data_80f054992c4eeff5f0c56e0296907fce
#
_entry.id   80f054992c4eeff5f0c56e0296907fce
#
_cell.length_a   1.000
_cell.length_b   1.000
_cell.length_c   1.000
_cell.angle_alpha   90.00
_cell.angle_beta   90.00
_cell.angle_gamma   90.00
#
_symmetry.space_group_name_H-M   'P 1'
#
loop_
_entity.id
_entity.type
_entity.pdbx_description
1 polymer ?
#
loop_
_entity_poly.entity_id
_entity_poly.type
_entity_poly.pdbx_seq_one_letter_code
_entity_poly.pdbx_strand_id
1 'polypeptide(L)'
;MNFSLPVTVDWKTPTITSKTTLTTHLWTAPPLRRGSQIHDKAFDALRALGTDYTRFLPWWSSPKLAVPELEAPADGRTSWDFRRLDAFVDDFLDATAGRPVVANFATIPTWMFETPEPVVVQDDPGAIHWDYEQGTQFRDPTLTEVAEHFERIGRWYIAGGFTDQFGVRHESGRDHRFAYWEVLCEPDMGHQLSPEVYTRLYDAVVERLRPLDPEMKFIGLSLSPITTDPEYFWHFLDPANHKDGIPLDAFSYHFYATPQIVNPMSSAGNAPFEEWPGLFFAQADGFLRQVRLVESIKQRLSPGTETHINEVGTFTPDLMNPEPDAPEDYWALSGAVVAYLWSRLTALGIDLVGVAEFIDYPGMIHGASLLDWNTGEPNARYRALKLLLDNFGPGDTVHRATASPVPDAPETTVHSQAFASPEGRRRILLVNKNPHPVPVNFTDPVAAIDTVDTTTGSGPAVRKEVTNGEVELGPFATAVAVVGSAAD
;
A
#
# COMPACT_ATOMS: atom_id res chain seq x y z
N MET A 1 -16.24 5.31 39.96
CA MET A 1 -17.13 5.37 38.77
C MET A 1 -16.24 5.15 37.59
N ASN A 2 -16.43 4.05 36.86
CA ASN A 2 -15.71 3.87 35.61
C ASN A 2 -16.27 4.88 34.63
N PHE A 3 -15.44 5.81 34.19
CA PHE A 3 -15.83 6.81 33.22
C PHE A 3 -15.86 6.17 31.84
N SER A 4 -17.04 6.15 31.20
CA SER A 4 -17.21 5.62 29.83
C SER A 4 -17.23 6.78 28.84
N LEU A 5 -16.51 6.67 27.72
CA LEU A 5 -16.47 7.70 26.68
C LEU A 5 -17.78 7.70 25.87
N PRO A 6 -18.54 8.82 25.82
CA PRO A 6 -19.72 8.87 24.97
C PRO A 6 -19.32 8.93 23.50
N VAL A 7 -19.93 8.06 22.68
CA VAL A 7 -19.82 8.05 21.22
C VAL A 7 -21.08 8.65 20.63
N THR A 8 -20.94 9.78 19.94
CA THR A 8 -22.04 10.53 19.32
C THR A 8 -21.82 10.65 17.82
N VAL A 9 -22.89 10.61 17.01
CA VAL A 9 -22.82 10.74 15.56
C VAL A 9 -23.81 11.76 15.03
N ASP A 10 -23.33 12.66 14.16
CA ASP A 10 -24.21 13.50 13.34
C ASP A 10 -24.61 12.80 12.04
N TRP A 11 -25.67 12.00 12.08
CA TRP A 11 -26.23 11.32 10.90
C TRP A 11 -26.93 12.25 9.90
N LYS A 12 -27.20 13.49 10.27
CA LYS A 12 -27.96 14.41 9.42
C LYS A 12 -27.12 15.09 8.36
N THR A 13 -25.84 15.27 8.66
CA THR A 13 -24.93 16.05 7.81
C THR A 13 -23.75 15.18 7.36
N PRO A 14 -23.85 14.54 6.18
CA PRO A 14 -22.71 13.84 5.60
C PRO A 14 -21.61 14.86 5.28
N THR A 15 -20.35 14.48 5.50
CA THR A 15 -19.17 15.31 5.20
C THR A 15 -18.70 15.12 3.76
N ILE A 16 -18.71 13.87 3.29
CA ILE A 16 -18.29 13.48 1.94
C ILE A 16 -18.92 12.12 1.58
N THR A 17 -19.04 11.83 0.30
CA THR A 17 -19.21 10.45 -0.17
C THR A 17 -17.85 9.85 -0.45
N SER A 18 -17.54 8.73 0.17
CA SER A 18 -16.27 8.02 0.00
C SER A 18 -16.09 7.57 -1.45
N LYS A 19 -14.93 7.82 -1.99
CA LYS A 19 -14.44 7.21 -3.24
C LYS A 19 -13.25 6.28 -2.97
N THR A 20 -12.85 6.18 -1.71
CA THR A 20 -11.62 5.50 -1.27
C THR A 20 -11.74 4.00 -1.41
N THR A 21 -10.96 3.42 -2.30
CA THR A 21 -10.73 1.98 -2.35
C THR A 21 -9.63 1.61 -1.36
N LEU A 22 -9.91 0.61 -0.50
CA LEU A 22 -8.92 0.03 0.40
C LEU A 22 -8.36 -1.24 -0.22
N THR A 23 -7.03 -1.38 -0.24
CA THR A 23 -6.35 -2.49 -0.90
C THR A 23 -5.05 -2.88 -0.21
N THR A 24 -4.27 -3.73 -0.85
CA THR A 24 -2.91 -4.12 -0.44
C THR A 24 -2.02 -4.29 -1.66
N HIS A 25 -0.72 -4.45 -1.45
CA HIS A 25 0.19 -4.82 -2.53
C HIS A 25 0.97 -6.09 -2.22
N LEU A 26 1.43 -6.75 -3.29
CA LEU A 26 2.19 -7.98 -3.26
C LEU A 26 3.41 -7.81 -4.15
N TRP A 27 4.59 -8.11 -3.61
CA TRP A 27 5.83 -8.08 -4.36
C TRP A 27 6.36 -9.50 -4.66
N THR A 28 7.41 -9.62 -5.47
CA THR A 28 8.04 -10.91 -5.81
C THR A 28 8.86 -11.47 -4.64
N ALA A 29 8.19 -11.63 -3.49
CA ALA A 29 8.82 -12.12 -2.26
C ALA A 29 9.23 -13.59 -2.39
N PRO A 30 10.47 -13.95 -2.01
CA PRO A 30 10.92 -15.34 -2.04
C PRO A 30 10.00 -16.33 -1.31
N PRO A 31 9.37 -16.01 -0.17
CA PRO A 31 8.39 -16.89 0.47
C PRO A 31 7.14 -17.19 -0.36
N LEU A 32 6.79 -16.37 -1.34
CA LEU A 32 5.63 -16.58 -2.23
C LEU A 32 5.93 -17.42 -3.46
N ARG A 33 7.16 -17.91 -3.65
CA ARG A 33 7.49 -18.79 -4.79
C ARG A 33 6.72 -20.10 -4.73
N ARG A 34 6.29 -20.59 -5.86
CA ARG A 34 5.72 -21.95 -5.98
C ARG A 34 6.63 -22.99 -5.33
N GLY A 35 6.06 -23.84 -4.50
CA GLY A 35 6.79 -24.85 -3.74
C GLY A 35 7.38 -24.37 -2.41
N SER A 36 7.22 -23.10 -2.02
CA SER A 36 7.51 -22.65 -0.67
C SER A 36 6.45 -23.16 0.31
N GLN A 37 6.81 -23.21 1.60
CA GLN A 37 5.94 -23.72 2.65
C GLN A 37 4.63 -22.92 2.81
N ILE A 38 4.66 -21.61 2.52
CA ILE A 38 3.51 -20.73 2.76
C ILE A 38 2.74 -20.36 1.47
N HIS A 39 3.23 -20.75 0.29
CA HIS A 39 2.69 -20.32 -1.01
C HIS A 39 1.17 -20.44 -1.09
N ASP A 40 0.62 -21.65 -0.93
CA ASP A 40 -0.81 -21.90 -1.12
C ASP A 40 -1.65 -21.13 -0.09
N LYS A 41 -1.22 -21.12 1.17
CA LYS A 41 -1.91 -20.37 2.23
C LYS A 41 -1.91 -18.86 1.98
N ALA A 42 -0.79 -18.32 1.51
CA ALA A 42 -0.66 -16.91 1.22
C ALA A 42 -1.61 -16.48 0.08
N PHE A 43 -1.64 -17.22 -1.01
CA PHE A 43 -2.56 -16.92 -2.12
C PHE A 43 -4.03 -17.18 -1.76
N ASP A 44 -4.33 -18.16 -0.90
CA ASP A 44 -5.68 -18.33 -0.34
C ASP A 44 -6.08 -17.15 0.54
N ALA A 45 -5.16 -16.62 1.36
CA ALA A 45 -5.41 -15.43 2.15
C ALA A 45 -5.63 -14.19 1.26
N LEU A 46 -4.91 -14.05 0.14
CA LEU A 46 -5.11 -12.98 -0.83
C LEU A 46 -6.51 -13.06 -1.49
N ARG A 47 -6.92 -14.26 -1.89
CA ARG A 47 -8.29 -14.48 -2.41
C ARG A 47 -9.35 -14.11 -1.38
N ALA A 48 -9.17 -14.54 -0.12
CA ALA A 48 -10.10 -14.28 0.97
C ALA A 48 -10.17 -12.79 1.36
N LEU A 49 -9.09 -12.04 1.19
CA LEU A 49 -9.05 -10.61 1.44
C LEU A 49 -10.00 -9.85 0.51
N GLY A 50 -10.00 -10.20 -0.78
CA GLY A 50 -10.99 -9.74 -1.74
C GLY A 50 -10.85 -8.28 -2.18
N THR A 51 -9.63 -7.73 -2.21
CA THR A 51 -9.35 -6.34 -2.58
C THR A 51 -9.47 -6.08 -4.07
N ASP A 52 -10.05 -4.95 -4.45
CA ASP A 52 -9.92 -4.37 -5.78
C ASP A 52 -8.62 -3.56 -5.88
N TYR A 53 -8.10 -3.41 -7.10
CA TYR A 53 -6.87 -2.66 -7.36
C TYR A 53 -5.66 -3.15 -6.54
N THR A 54 -5.61 -4.47 -6.27
CA THR A 54 -4.42 -5.06 -5.66
C THR A 54 -3.22 -4.76 -6.55
N ARG A 55 -2.14 -4.26 -5.95
CA ARG A 55 -0.93 -3.86 -6.66
C ARG A 55 0.06 -5.02 -6.70
N PHE A 56 0.58 -5.34 -7.87
CA PHE A 56 1.65 -6.31 -8.06
C PHE A 56 2.96 -5.59 -8.36
N LEU A 57 3.96 -5.82 -7.52
CA LEU A 57 5.24 -5.13 -7.54
C LEU A 57 6.40 -6.13 -7.69
N PRO A 58 6.86 -6.48 -8.90
CA PRO A 58 8.19 -7.04 -9.10
C PRO A 58 9.26 -6.06 -8.65
N TRP A 59 9.88 -6.34 -7.50
CA TRP A 59 10.75 -5.38 -6.84
C TRP A 59 12.23 -5.70 -7.06
N TRP A 60 13.05 -4.67 -7.22
CA TRP A 60 14.47 -4.73 -7.54
C TRP A 60 15.30 -5.52 -6.51
N SER A 61 14.93 -5.54 -5.25
CA SER A 61 15.65 -6.28 -4.20
C SER A 61 15.72 -7.78 -4.45
N SER A 62 14.86 -8.34 -5.30
CA SER A 62 14.90 -9.74 -5.75
C SER A 62 15.08 -9.84 -7.27
N PRO A 63 16.23 -9.40 -7.83
CA PRO A 63 16.40 -9.18 -9.26
C PRO A 63 16.18 -10.45 -10.09
N LYS A 64 16.57 -11.63 -9.61
CA LYS A 64 16.33 -12.89 -10.32
C LYS A 64 14.86 -13.33 -10.35
N LEU A 65 14.01 -12.75 -9.54
CA LEU A 65 12.57 -12.99 -9.54
C LEU A 65 11.79 -11.89 -10.25
N ALA A 66 12.35 -10.67 -10.28
CA ALA A 66 11.66 -9.47 -10.74
C ALA A 66 12.10 -8.97 -12.12
N VAL A 67 13.34 -9.24 -12.55
CA VAL A 67 13.93 -8.70 -13.78
C VAL A 67 13.99 -9.76 -14.87
N PRO A 68 13.24 -9.63 -15.96
CA PRO A 68 13.26 -10.61 -17.03
C PRO A 68 14.46 -10.48 -17.99
N GLU A 69 15.20 -9.38 -17.98
CA GLU A 69 16.40 -9.17 -18.82
C GLU A 69 17.57 -8.73 -17.94
N LEU A 70 18.13 -9.66 -17.14
CA LEU A 70 19.17 -9.38 -16.17
C LEU A 70 20.49 -8.95 -16.77
N GLU A 71 20.88 -9.49 -17.92
CA GLU A 71 22.16 -9.24 -18.57
C GLU A 71 21.98 -8.36 -19.80
N ALA A 72 22.95 -7.47 -20.02
CA ALA A 72 22.96 -6.63 -21.20
C ALA A 72 22.95 -7.48 -22.49
N PRO A 73 22.25 -7.03 -23.53
CA PRO A 73 22.32 -7.65 -24.85
C PRO A 73 23.76 -7.71 -25.36
N ALA A 74 24.18 -8.90 -25.81
CA ALA A 74 25.53 -9.13 -26.32
C ALA A 74 25.52 -10.14 -27.46
N ASP A 75 26.46 -10.06 -28.39
CA ASP A 75 26.66 -10.99 -29.47
C ASP A 75 25.39 -11.31 -30.33
N GLY A 76 24.54 -10.29 -30.52
CA GLY A 76 23.28 -10.41 -31.25
C GLY A 76 22.18 -11.18 -30.51
N ARG A 77 22.26 -11.29 -29.20
CA ARG A 77 21.29 -11.99 -28.34
C ARG A 77 20.87 -11.14 -27.15
N THR A 78 19.67 -11.40 -26.68
CA THR A 78 19.10 -10.86 -25.44
C THR A 78 19.04 -11.95 -24.37
N SER A 79 18.89 -11.55 -23.10
CA SER A 79 18.81 -12.46 -21.95
C SER A 79 17.37 -12.66 -21.42
N TRP A 80 16.34 -12.30 -22.19
CA TRP A 80 14.95 -12.37 -21.76
C TRP A 80 14.57 -13.74 -21.21
N ASP A 81 14.16 -13.78 -19.94
CA ASP A 81 13.65 -14.97 -19.24
C ASP A 81 12.52 -14.59 -18.27
N PHE A 82 11.29 -14.81 -18.68
CA PHE A 82 10.10 -14.50 -17.88
C PHE A 82 9.66 -15.66 -16.96
N ARG A 83 10.27 -16.84 -17.05
CA ARG A 83 9.74 -18.06 -16.39
C ARG A 83 9.47 -17.91 -14.89
N ARG A 84 10.31 -17.15 -14.17
CA ARG A 84 10.13 -16.92 -12.73
C ARG A 84 9.08 -15.85 -12.45
N LEU A 85 9.15 -14.76 -13.19
CA LEU A 85 8.21 -13.65 -13.06
C LEU A 85 6.79 -14.09 -13.47
N ASP A 86 6.65 -14.85 -14.56
CA ASP A 86 5.39 -15.40 -15.01
C ASP A 86 4.67 -16.22 -13.93
N ALA A 87 5.41 -17.01 -13.16
CA ALA A 87 4.82 -17.80 -12.08
C ALA A 87 4.15 -16.92 -11.02
N PHE A 88 4.77 -15.80 -10.63
CA PHE A 88 4.17 -14.83 -9.71
C PHE A 88 2.97 -14.11 -10.31
N VAL A 89 3.08 -13.67 -11.58
CA VAL A 89 1.98 -12.99 -12.28
C VAL A 89 0.76 -13.89 -12.39
N ASP A 90 0.96 -15.17 -12.76
CA ASP A 90 -0.12 -16.14 -12.89
C ASP A 90 -0.82 -16.38 -11.55
N ASP A 91 -0.07 -16.62 -10.47
CA ASP A 91 -0.62 -16.86 -9.13
C ASP A 91 -1.33 -15.62 -8.58
N PHE A 92 -0.78 -14.44 -8.82
CA PHE A 92 -1.39 -13.16 -8.46
C PHE A 92 -2.71 -12.94 -9.21
N LEU A 93 -2.72 -13.07 -10.53
CA LEU A 93 -3.92 -12.87 -11.33
C LEU A 93 -5.01 -13.92 -11.06
N ASP A 94 -4.62 -15.17 -10.76
CA ASP A 94 -5.56 -16.19 -10.29
C ASP A 94 -6.18 -15.81 -8.93
N ALA A 95 -5.37 -15.35 -7.97
CA ALA A 95 -5.85 -14.96 -6.66
C ALA A 95 -6.72 -13.69 -6.67
N THR A 96 -6.55 -12.83 -7.67
CA THR A 96 -7.32 -11.59 -7.86
C THR A 96 -8.34 -11.70 -9.00
N ALA A 97 -8.65 -12.90 -9.49
CA ALA A 97 -9.48 -13.12 -10.66
C ALA A 97 -10.81 -12.35 -10.63
N GLY A 98 -11.09 -11.65 -11.73
CA GLY A 98 -12.30 -10.85 -11.92
C GLY A 98 -12.28 -9.48 -11.23
N ARG A 99 -11.18 -9.10 -10.57
CA ARG A 99 -11.01 -7.78 -9.93
C ARG A 99 -9.97 -6.94 -10.68
N PRO A 100 -10.12 -5.61 -10.68
CA PRO A 100 -9.10 -4.74 -11.27
C PRO A 100 -7.79 -4.80 -10.46
N VAL A 101 -6.67 -4.74 -11.16
CA VAL A 101 -5.33 -4.82 -10.54
C VAL A 101 -4.43 -3.70 -11.05
N VAL A 102 -3.40 -3.39 -10.27
CA VAL A 102 -2.33 -2.43 -10.62
C VAL A 102 -1.06 -3.21 -10.93
N ALA A 103 -0.49 -2.99 -12.11
CA ALA A 103 0.83 -3.51 -12.48
C ALA A 103 1.90 -2.46 -12.16
N ASN A 104 2.88 -2.82 -11.33
CA ASN A 104 4.05 -1.99 -11.08
C ASN A 104 5.33 -2.81 -11.31
N PHE A 105 5.73 -2.96 -12.57
CA PHE A 105 7.01 -3.59 -12.91
C PHE A 105 8.12 -2.54 -12.70
N ALA A 106 8.56 -2.38 -11.44
CA ALA A 106 9.40 -1.27 -11.02
C ALA A 106 10.90 -1.48 -11.24
N THR A 107 11.32 -2.65 -11.72
CA THR A 107 12.73 -3.01 -11.73
C THR A 107 13.37 -2.72 -13.08
N ILE A 108 14.39 -1.86 -13.08
CA ILE A 108 15.21 -1.57 -14.25
C ILE A 108 16.47 -2.45 -14.17
N PRO A 109 16.87 -3.13 -15.24
CA PRO A 109 18.12 -3.90 -15.27
C PRO A 109 19.33 -3.01 -14.91
N THR A 110 20.25 -3.54 -14.09
CA THR A 110 21.43 -2.79 -13.62
C THR A 110 22.32 -2.27 -14.76
N TRP A 111 22.39 -3.01 -15.87
CA TRP A 111 23.19 -2.65 -17.04
C TRP A 111 22.68 -1.41 -17.80
N MET A 112 21.46 -0.92 -17.50
CA MET A 112 20.94 0.33 -18.06
C MET A 112 21.45 1.58 -17.34
N PHE A 113 22.23 1.41 -16.27
CA PHE A 113 22.82 2.50 -15.51
C PHE A 113 24.33 2.57 -15.72
N GLU A 114 24.90 3.77 -15.55
CA GLU A 114 26.32 3.95 -15.38
C GLU A 114 26.69 3.63 -13.93
N THR A 115 27.45 2.58 -13.71
CA THR A 115 27.95 2.18 -12.38
C THR A 115 29.48 2.13 -12.39
N PRO A 116 30.17 2.47 -11.27
CA PRO A 116 31.63 2.42 -11.19
C PRO A 116 32.20 1.03 -11.45
N GLU A 117 31.48 0.00 -11.02
CA GLU A 117 31.80 -1.42 -11.20
C GLU A 117 30.55 -2.17 -11.70
N PRO A 118 30.71 -3.28 -12.41
CA PRO A 118 29.57 -4.11 -12.80
C PRO A 118 28.82 -4.65 -11.57
N VAL A 119 27.51 -4.48 -11.56
CA VAL A 119 26.66 -5.03 -10.47
C VAL A 119 26.53 -6.55 -10.66
N VAL A 120 26.95 -7.30 -9.65
CA VAL A 120 26.89 -8.75 -9.64
C VAL A 120 25.63 -9.22 -8.95
N VAL A 121 24.76 -9.88 -9.69
CA VAL A 121 23.57 -10.52 -9.15
C VAL A 121 23.90 -11.93 -8.66
N GLN A 122 23.67 -12.23 -7.39
CA GLN A 122 23.94 -13.53 -6.77
C GLN A 122 23.16 -14.66 -7.46
N ASP A 123 23.71 -15.88 -7.43
CA ASP A 123 23.10 -17.04 -8.10
C ASP A 123 21.81 -17.53 -7.42
N ASP A 124 21.68 -17.37 -6.13
CA ASP A 124 20.47 -17.71 -5.41
C ASP A 124 19.31 -16.79 -5.81
N PRO A 125 18.20 -17.33 -6.34
CA PRO A 125 17.02 -16.51 -6.65
C PRO A 125 16.35 -15.88 -5.43
N GLY A 126 16.59 -16.41 -4.24
CA GLY A 126 16.10 -15.86 -2.98
C GLY A 126 17.02 -14.80 -2.37
N ALA A 127 18.17 -14.52 -3.00
CA ALA A 127 19.09 -13.51 -2.51
C ALA A 127 18.49 -12.11 -2.65
N ILE A 128 18.66 -11.32 -1.59
CA ILE A 128 18.19 -9.95 -1.51
C ILE A 128 19.35 -9.00 -1.75
N HIS A 129 19.11 -7.99 -2.55
CA HIS A 129 20.06 -6.92 -2.89
C HIS A 129 19.50 -5.60 -2.37
N TRP A 130 19.93 -5.19 -1.19
CA TRP A 130 19.52 -3.93 -0.57
C TRP A 130 20.22 -2.70 -1.12
N ASP A 131 21.43 -2.92 -1.61
CA ASP A 131 22.29 -1.83 -2.04
C ASP A 131 21.85 -1.36 -3.42
N TYR A 132 21.03 -0.48 -3.63
CA TYR A 132 20.67 0.09 -4.92
C TYR A 132 21.90 0.42 -5.82
N GLU A 133 22.80 -0.54 -5.93
CA GLU A 133 23.97 -0.50 -6.81
C GLU A 133 23.60 -0.39 -8.29
N GLN A 134 22.30 -0.37 -8.59
CA GLN A 134 21.78 -0.15 -9.93
C GLN A 134 22.22 1.20 -10.51
N GLY A 135 22.61 2.14 -9.64
CA GLY A 135 23.04 3.46 -10.07
C GLY A 135 21.92 4.47 -10.14
N THR A 136 22.31 5.72 -10.24
CA THR A 136 21.42 6.89 -10.27
C THR A 136 21.42 7.61 -11.62
N GLN A 137 22.31 7.21 -12.52
CA GLN A 137 22.47 7.81 -13.84
C GLN A 137 22.23 6.76 -14.92
N PHE A 138 21.25 7.01 -15.77
CA PHE A 138 20.98 6.16 -16.94
C PHE A 138 22.11 6.28 -17.96
N ARG A 139 22.58 5.16 -18.50
CA ARG A 139 23.57 5.15 -19.59
C ARG A 139 23.01 5.73 -20.90
N ASP A 140 21.69 5.64 -21.11
CA ASP A 140 20.99 6.34 -22.18
C ASP A 140 20.23 7.56 -21.63
N PRO A 141 20.79 8.78 -21.75
CA PRO A 141 20.16 9.99 -21.24
C PRO A 141 18.88 10.39 -22.00
N THR A 142 18.58 9.73 -23.14
CA THR A 142 17.32 9.93 -23.87
C THR A 142 16.15 9.17 -23.28
N LEU A 143 16.43 8.20 -22.37
CA LEU A 143 15.48 7.29 -21.73
C LEU A 143 14.76 6.34 -22.70
N THR A 144 15.21 6.28 -23.95
CA THR A 144 14.62 5.42 -24.98
C THR A 144 14.80 3.94 -24.62
N GLU A 145 15.99 3.57 -24.16
CA GLU A 145 16.33 2.19 -23.83
C GLU A 145 15.46 1.65 -22.68
N VAL A 146 15.30 2.41 -21.61
CA VAL A 146 14.47 2.01 -20.48
C VAL A 146 12.98 2.01 -20.83
N ALA A 147 12.50 2.96 -21.62
CA ALA A 147 11.13 2.97 -22.09
C ALA A 147 10.80 1.76 -23.00
N GLU A 148 11.73 1.36 -23.87
CA GLU A 148 11.61 0.14 -24.68
C GLU A 148 11.64 -1.14 -23.85
N HIS A 149 12.40 -1.15 -22.76
CA HIS A 149 12.39 -2.27 -21.81
C HIS A 149 10.98 -2.46 -21.21
N PHE A 150 10.37 -1.39 -20.68
CA PHE A 150 9.00 -1.47 -20.16
C PHE A 150 7.97 -1.78 -21.25
N GLU A 151 8.13 -1.26 -22.46
CA GLU A 151 7.27 -1.63 -23.58
C GLU A 151 7.31 -3.15 -23.84
N ARG A 152 8.50 -3.78 -23.84
CA ARG A 152 8.64 -5.23 -24.04
C ARG A 152 7.98 -6.03 -22.94
N ILE A 153 8.10 -5.60 -21.67
CA ILE A 153 7.36 -6.22 -20.55
C ILE A 153 5.85 -6.05 -20.75
N GLY A 154 5.38 -4.85 -21.06
CA GLY A 154 3.97 -4.61 -21.37
C GLY A 154 3.45 -5.48 -22.51
N ARG A 155 4.19 -5.56 -23.61
CA ARG A 155 3.83 -6.42 -24.75
C ARG A 155 3.81 -7.90 -24.39
N TRP A 156 4.72 -8.36 -23.53
CA TRP A 156 4.72 -9.74 -23.04
C TRP A 156 3.41 -10.10 -22.36
N TYR A 157 2.93 -9.25 -21.45
CA TYR A 157 1.73 -9.54 -20.68
C TYR A 157 0.41 -9.13 -21.34
N ILE A 158 0.41 -8.10 -22.20
CA ILE A 158 -0.82 -7.49 -22.75
C ILE A 158 -1.04 -7.91 -24.22
N ALA A 159 0.02 -8.03 -25.01
CA ALA A 159 -0.06 -8.19 -26.46
C ALA A 159 0.48 -9.53 -26.99
N GLY A 160 0.68 -10.51 -26.12
CA GLY A 160 1.11 -11.88 -26.50
C GLY A 160 2.58 -12.02 -26.86
N GLY A 161 3.41 -11.01 -26.64
CA GLY A 161 4.85 -11.03 -26.89
C GLY A 161 5.37 -9.83 -27.67
N PHE A 162 6.69 -9.83 -27.93
CA PHE A 162 7.39 -8.72 -28.59
C PHE A 162 8.49 -9.23 -29.52
N THR A 163 9.01 -8.34 -30.36
CA THR A 163 10.23 -8.58 -31.13
C THR A 163 11.35 -7.74 -30.50
N ASP A 164 12.48 -8.37 -30.20
CA ASP A 164 13.62 -7.70 -29.59
C ASP A 164 14.41 -6.87 -30.62
N GLN A 165 15.45 -6.16 -30.15
CA GLN A 165 16.31 -5.29 -30.97
C GLN A 165 17.13 -6.03 -32.03
N PHE A 166 17.23 -7.35 -31.96
CA PHE A 166 17.89 -8.19 -32.95
C PHE A 166 16.92 -8.87 -33.93
N GLY A 167 15.63 -8.57 -33.82
CA GLY A 167 14.58 -9.10 -34.66
C GLY A 167 14.07 -10.48 -34.24
N VAL A 168 14.47 -10.99 -33.08
CA VAL A 168 13.98 -12.26 -32.53
C VAL A 168 12.59 -12.08 -31.93
N ARG A 169 11.64 -12.95 -32.31
CA ARG A 169 10.28 -12.94 -31.74
C ARG A 169 10.25 -13.75 -30.45
N HIS A 170 9.76 -13.11 -29.37
CA HIS A 170 9.45 -13.71 -28.09
C HIS A 170 7.93 -13.78 -27.93
N GLU A 171 7.36 -14.95 -27.65
CA GLU A 171 5.92 -15.16 -27.57
C GLU A 171 5.51 -15.66 -26.18
N SER A 172 4.51 -15.01 -25.59
CA SER A 172 3.89 -15.39 -24.33
C SER A 172 2.49 -15.98 -24.52
N GLY A 173 1.78 -15.54 -25.55
CA GLY A 173 0.37 -15.86 -25.75
C GLY A 173 -0.57 -15.23 -24.71
N ARG A 174 -0.10 -14.26 -23.92
CA ARG A 174 -0.84 -13.60 -22.84
C ARG A 174 -1.59 -12.39 -23.37
N ASP A 175 -2.78 -12.12 -22.81
CA ASP A 175 -3.65 -10.99 -23.15
C ASP A 175 -4.26 -10.35 -21.90
N HIS A 176 -3.44 -10.22 -20.85
CA HIS A 176 -3.89 -9.69 -19.57
C HIS A 176 -4.34 -8.23 -19.67
N ARG A 177 -5.23 -7.83 -18.75
CA ARG A 177 -5.68 -6.45 -18.57
C ARG A 177 -5.30 -5.95 -17.19
N PHE A 178 -4.67 -4.78 -17.15
CA PHE A 178 -4.35 -4.06 -15.93
C PHE A 178 -5.18 -2.78 -15.88
N ALA A 179 -5.79 -2.50 -14.73
CA ALA A 179 -6.54 -1.27 -14.57
C ALA A 179 -5.60 -0.06 -14.58
N TYR A 180 -4.43 -0.24 -13.95
CA TYR A 180 -3.37 0.76 -13.92
C TYR A 180 -2.01 0.13 -14.17
N TRP A 181 -1.13 0.94 -14.79
CA TRP A 181 0.31 0.71 -14.79
C TRP A 181 0.99 1.81 -13.99
N GLU A 182 1.70 1.45 -12.93
CA GLU A 182 2.48 2.37 -12.14
C GLU A 182 3.94 2.37 -12.61
N VAL A 183 4.48 3.60 -12.81
CA VAL A 183 5.83 3.78 -13.37
C VAL A 183 6.84 3.92 -12.25
N LEU A 184 7.64 2.89 -12.03
CA LEU A 184 8.59 2.70 -10.94
C LEU A 184 7.96 2.62 -9.54
N CYS A 185 8.83 2.38 -8.55
CA CYS A 185 8.55 2.43 -7.13
C CYS A 185 9.71 3.13 -6.44
N GLU A 186 9.43 4.12 -5.63
CA GLU A 186 10.39 4.89 -4.83
C GLU A 186 11.60 5.41 -5.64
N PRO A 187 11.37 6.08 -6.78
CA PRO A 187 12.44 6.58 -7.64
C PRO A 187 13.29 7.66 -6.97
N ASP A 188 12.76 8.33 -5.98
CA ASP A 188 13.41 9.35 -5.15
C ASP A 188 14.44 8.74 -4.17
N MET A 189 14.22 7.50 -3.71
CA MET A 189 15.11 6.77 -2.82
C MET A 189 16.06 5.86 -3.61
N GLY A 190 15.55 4.96 -4.41
CA GLY A 190 16.31 3.91 -5.07
C GLY A 190 17.29 4.44 -6.11
N HIS A 191 16.81 5.25 -7.02
CA HIS A 191 17.61 5.80 -8.11
C HIS A 191 17.95 7.27 -7.92
N GLN A 192 17.43 7.92 -6.87
CA GLN A 192 17.61 9.34 -6.55
C GLN A 192 17.34 10.24 -7.77
N LEU A 193 16.33 9.89 -8.56
CA LEU A 193 15.96 10.65 -9.75
C LEU A 193 15.43 12.01 -9.32
N SER A 194 15.88 13.09 -10.00
CA SER A 194 15.26 14.40 -9.79
C SER A 194 13.82 14.42 -10.32
N PRO A 195 12.97 15.37 -9.88
CA PRO A 195 11.62 15.54 -10.41
C PRO A 195 11.56 15.63 -11.94
N GLU A 196 12.52 16.32 -12.57
CA GLU A 196 12.59 16.51 -14.02
C GLU A 196 12.96 15.20 -14.74
N VAL A 197 13.93 14.45 -14.21
CA VAL A 197 14.34 13.17 -14.79
C VAL A 197 13.22 12.15 -14.67
N TYR A 198 12.59 12.06 -13.50
CA TYR A 198 11.46 11.18 -13.29
C TYR A 198 10.28 11.51 -14.23
N THR A 199 9.91 12.79 -14.35
CA THR A 199 8.81 13.20 -15.24
C THR A 199 9.09 12.82 -16.69
N ARG A 200 10.30 13.03 -17.20
CA ARG A 200 10.69 12.59 -18.54
C ARG A 200 10.65 11.07 -18.71
N LEU A 201 11.03 10.31 -17.66
CA LEU A 201 10.94 8.86 -17.66
C LEU A 201 9.49 8.39 -17.71
N TYR A 202 8.62 8.97 -16.87
CA TYR A 202 7.19 8.70 -16.91
C TYR A 202 6.62 8.91 -18.29
N ASP A 203 6.88 10.07 -18.91
CA ASP A 203 6.43 10.38 -20.25
C ASP A 203 6.89 9.38 -21.29
N ALA A 204 8.18 9.01 -21.26
CA ALA A 204 8.76 8.07 -22.20
C ALA A 204 8.14 6.66 -22.09
N VAL A 205 7.89 6.19 -20.86
CA VAL A 205 7.28 4.89 -20.58
C VAL A 205 5.80 4.90 -20.99
N VAL A 206 5.05 5.92 -20.58
CA VAL A 206 3.61 6.04 -20.89
C VAL A 206 3.38 6.14 -22.38
N GLU A 207 4.19 6.91 -23.12
CA GLU A 207 4.12 7.02 -24.57
C GLU A 207 4.19 5.66 -25.28
N ARG A 208 4.99 4.72 -24.73
CA ARG A 208 5.18 3.39 -25.26
C ARG A 208 4.09 2.39 -24.83
N LEU A 209 3.59 2.50 -23.60
CA LEU A 209 2.64 1.54 -23.04
C LEU A 209 1.18 1.84 -23.40
N ARG A 210 0.80 3.12 -23.48
CA ARG A 210 -0.58 3.54 -23.76
C ARG A 210 -1.19 2.91 -25.03
N PRO A 211 -0.46 2.70 -26.14
CA PRO A 211 -1.01 2.03 -27.32
C PRO A 211 -1.34 0.56 -27.14
N LEU A 212 -0.83 -0.11 -26.08
CA LEU A 212 -1.05 -1.53 -25.83
C LEU A 212 -2.44 -1.81 -25.27
N ASP A 213 -2.94 -0.90 -24.44
CA ASP A 213 -4.30 -0.93 -23.90
C ASP A 213 -4.78 0.52 -23.66
N PRO A 214 -5.68 1.06 -24.50
CA PRO A 214 -6.18 2.42 -24.36
C PRO A 214 -7.04 2.67 -23.10
N GLU A 215 -7.52 1.62 -22.46
CA GLU A 215 -8.33 1.69 -21.23
C GLU A 215 -7.45 1.71 -19.94
N MET A 216 -6.19 1.27 -20.06
CA MET A 216 -5.24 1.24 -18.95
C MET A 216 -4.86 2.68 -18.56
N LYS A 217 -4.99 2.97 -17.26
CA LYS A 217 -4.57 4.23 -16.67
C LYS A 217 -3.12 4.15 -16.15
N PHE A 218 -2.52 5.31 -15.87
CA PHE A 218 -1.15 5.39 -15.42
C PHE A 218 -1.02 6.09 -14.06
N ILE A 219 -0.16 5.52 -13.19
CA ILE A 219 0.19 6.09 -11.90
C ILE A 219 1.64 6.55 -11.94
N GLY A 220 1.88 7.79 -11.55
CA GLY A 220 3.21 8.34 -11.43
C GLY A 220 3.68 8.50 -9.98
N LEU A 221 4.93 8.90 -9.84
CA LEU A 221 5.66 9.19 -8.59
C LEU A 221 5.97 7.96 -7.75
N SER A 222 5.02 7.36 -7.02
CA SER A 222 5.28 6.29 -6.06
C SER A 222 6.41 6.64 -5.07
N LEU A 223 6.34 7.85 -4.49
CA LEU A 223 7.44 8.40 -3.67
C LEU A 223 7.60 7.69 -2.35
N SER A 224 8.84 7.52 -1.92
CA SER A 224 9.18 6.91 -0.63
C SER A 224 8.74 7.78 0.56
N PRO A 225 8.56 7.18 1.77
CA PRO A 225 8.22 7.95 2.96
C PRO A 225 9.40 8.77 3.53
N ILE A 226 10.62 8.47 3.11
CA ILE A 226 11.87 9.02 3.68
C ILE A 226 12.15 10.43 3.16
N THR A 227 11.83 10.70 1.89
CA THR A 227 12.23 11.91 1.18
C THR A 227 11.07 12.61 0.50
N THR A 228 9.92 12.74 1.16
CA THR A 228 8.78 13.45 0.57
C THR A 228 9.12 14.92 0.32
N ASP A 229 9.73 15.19 -0.83
CA ASP A 229 10.04 16.53 -1.29
C ASP A 229 8.85 17.10 -2.04
N PRO A 230 8.28 18.24 -1.61
CA PRO A 230 7.17 18.89 -2.28
C PRO A 230 7.43 19.23 -3.75
N GLU A 231 8.69 19.41 -4.16
CA GLU A 231 9.05 19.73 -5.54
C GLU A 231 8.67 18.62 -6.52
N TYR A 232 8.72 17.34 -6.11
CA TYR A 232 8.21 16.25 -6.94
C TYR A 232 6.74 16.46 -7.33
N PHE A 233 5.90 16.84 -6.38
CA PHE A 233 4.48 17.08 -6.63
C PHE A 233 4.27 18.35 -7.47
N TRP A 234 5.00 19.43 -7.19
CA TRP A 234 4.93 20.67 -7.98
C TRP A 234 5.34 20.46 -9.42
N HIS A 235 6.39 19.68 -9.65
CA HIS A 235 6.91 19.45 -10.99
C HIS A 235 6.02 18.48 -11.76
N PHE A 236 5.72 17.32 -11.17
CA PHE A 236 4.97 16.24 -11.85
C PHE A 236 3.50 16.61 -12.11
N LEU A 237 2.83 17.29 -11.19
CA LEU A 237 1.42 17.64 -11.37
C LEU A 237 1.18 18.83 -12.30
N ASP A 238 2.23 19.53 -12.76
CA ASP A 238 2.10 20.59 -13.73
C ASP A 238 2.12 20.01 -15.16
N PRO A 239 0.98 20.04 -15.91
CA PRO A 239 0.93 19.52 -17.27
C PRO A 239 1.93 20.16 -18.24
N ALA A 240 2.42 21.35 -17.92
CA ALA A 240 3.42 22.03 -18.75
C ALA A 240 4.79 21.36 -18.74
N ASN A 241 5.07 20.51 -17.76
CA ASN A 241 6.32 19.77 -17.64
C ASN A 241 6.28 18.41 -18.35
N HIS A 242 5.13 18.02 -18.89
CA HIS A 242 4.93 16.77 -19.61
C HIS A 242 4.91 16.99 -21.13
N LYS A 243 5.18 15.92 -21.88
CA LYS A 243 4.92 15.91 -23.32
C LYS A 243 3.43 16.02 -23.58
N ASP A 244 3.10 16.69 -24.70
CA ASP A 244 1.71 16.85 -25.14
C ASP A 244 0.98 15.50 -25.22
N GLY A 245 -0.18 15.40 -24.56
CA GLY A 245 -1.06 14.25 -24.61
C GLY A 245 -0.69 13.10 -23.68
N ILE A 246 0.31 13.25 -22.81
CA ILE A 246 0.57 12.29 -21.73
C ILE A 246 -0.51 12.45 -20.64
N PRO A 247 -1.20 11.37 -20.22
CA PRO A 247 -2.22 11.43 -19.19
C PRO A 247 -1.60 11.58 -17.80
N LEU A 248 -2.28 12.34 -16.94
CA LEU A 248 -2.02 12.41 -15.50
C LEU A 248 -3.20 11.78 -14.75
N ASP A 249 -3.36 10.46 -14.88
CA ASP A 249 -4.51 9.75 -14.33
C ASP A 249 -4.45 9.68 -12.80
N ALA A 250 -3.30 9.28 -12.25
CA ALA A 250 -3.06 9.18 -10.82
C ALA A 250 -1.59 9.43 -10.47
N PHE A 251 -1.36 9.77 -9.21
CA PHE A 251 -0.02 9.76 -8.61
C PHE A 251 -0.08 9.11 -7.22
N SER A 252 1.06 8.60 -6.77
CA SER A 252 1.14 7.87 -5.50
C SER A 252 2.35 8.25 -4.66
N TYR A 253 2.25 7.97 -3.37
CA TYR A 253 3.34 8.09 -2.39
C TYR A 253 3.03 7.28 -1.14
N HIS A 254 4.04 7.08 -0.28
CA HIS A 254 4.05 6.08 0.78
C HIS A 254 4.10 6.70 2.17
N PHE A 255 3.67 5.92 3.17
CA PHE A 255 3.81 6.27 4.58
C PHE A 255 4.02 5.02 5.44
N TYR A 256 5.07 5.04 6.24
CA TYR A 256 5.30 4.05 7.29
C TYR A 256 5.58 4.76 8.62
N ALA A 257 4.84 4.40 9.67
CA ALA A 257 5.18 4.81 11.03
C ALA A 257 6.30 3.92 11.56
N THR A 258 7.24 4.51 12.29
CA THR A 258 8.45 3.83 12.75
C THR A 258 8.80 4.23 14.18
N PRO A 259 9.37 3.33 15.00
CA PRO A 259 9.87 3.69 16.33
C PRO A 259 11.13 4.56 16.29
N GLN A 260 11.76 4.68 15.11
CA GLN A 260 12.92 5.54 14.89
C GLN A 260 12.59 6.65 13.89
N ILE A 261 12.46 7.88 14.39
CA ILE A 261 12.07 9.03 13.56
C ILE A 261 13.24 9.69 12.83
N VAL A 262 14.49 9.42 13.22
CA VAL A 262 15.68 10.02 12.61
C VAL A 262 16.22 9.16 11.48
N ASN A 263 16.31 7.86 11.70
CA ASN A 263 16.77 6.90 10.70
C ASN A 263 15.97 5.59 10.84
N PRO A 264 14.89 5.41 10.06
CA PRO A 264 14.02 4.23 10.12
C PRO A 264 14.73 2.90 9.86
N MET A 265 15.87 2.94 9.17
CA MET A 265 16.68 1.75 8.84
C MET A 265 17.68 1.36 9.92
N SER A 266 17.72 2.08 11.06
CA SER A 266 18.67 1.86 12.14
C SER A 266 17.97 1.44 13.42
N SER A 267 18.58 0.50 14.16
CA SER A 267 18.16 0.13 15.52
C SER A 267 18.60 1.13 16.59
N ALA A 268 19.57 1.99 16.27
CA ALA A 268 20.10 2.95 17.22
C ALA A 268 19.09 4.07 17.55
N GLY A 269 18.80 4.25 18.84
CA GLY A 269 17.88 5.30 19.31
C GLY A 269 16.40 5.00 19.09
N ASN A 270 16.03 3.74 18.86
CA ASN A 270 14.63 3.32 18.85
C ASN A 270 13.99 3.49 20.24
N ALA A 271 12.75 3.98 20.24
CA ALA A 271 11.97 4.04 21.46
C ALA A 271 11.56 2.64 21.95
N PRO A 272 11.37 2.45 23.27
CA PRO A 272 10.79 1.22 23.80
C PRO A 272 9.31 1.07 23.33
N PHE A 273 8.81 -0.17 23.32
CA PHE A 273 7.49 -0.49 22.76
C PHE A 273 6.34 0.32 23.39
N GLU A 274 6.45 0.63 24.68
CA GLU A 274 5.44 1.42 25.42
C GLU A 274 5.24 2.82 24.84
N GLU A 275 6.23 3.36 24.12
CA GLU A 275 6.16 4.69 23.49
C GLU A 275 5.67 4.61 22.02
N TRP A 276 5.71 3.45 21.37
CA TRP A 276 5.34 3.33 19.94
C TRP A 276 3.92 3.80 19.65
N PRO A 277 2.89 3.54 20.47
CA PRO A 277 1.56 4.01 20.16
C PRO A 277 1.50 5.54 20.02
N GLY A 278 2.12 6.25 20.95
CA GLY A 278 2.21 7.72 20.88
C GLY A 278 2.96 8.21 19.65
N LEU A 279 4.10 7.58 19.34
CA LEU A 279 4.92 7.92 18.16
C LEU A 279 4.19 7.64 16.86
N PHE A 280 3.60 6.46 16.69
CA PHE A 280 2.97 6.04 15.45
C PHE A 280 1.75 6.92 15.10
N PHE A 281 0.88 7.18 16.07
CA PHE A 281 -0.26 8.07 15.84
C PHE A 281 0.16 9.53 15.62
N ALA A 282 1.22 10.02 16.29
CA ALA A 282 1.75 11.37 16.05
C ALA A 282 2.36 11.50 14.63
N GLN A 283 3.08 10.47 14.16
CA GLN A 283 3.61 10.43 12.79
C GLN A 283 2.48 10.36 11.76
N ALA A 284 1.43 9.56 12.02
CA ALA A 284 0.23 9.50 11.20
C ALA A 284 -0.46 10.88 11.08
N ASP A 285 -0.58 11.62 12.18
CA ASP A 285 -1.12 12.99 12.18
C ASP A 285 -0.21 13.96 11.40
N GLY A 286 1.11 13.77 11.48
CA GLY A 286 2.11 14.49 10.69
C GLY A 286 1.89 14.26 9.20
N PHE A 287 1.77 13.01 8.81
CA PHE A 287 1.51 12.60 7.43
C PHE A 287 0.19 13.19 6.89
N LEU A 288 -0.89 13.14 7.66
CA LEU A 288 -2.16 13.74 7.25
C LEU A 288 -2.07 15.26 6.98
N ARG A 289 -1.12 15.98 7.62
CA ARG A 289 -0.84 17.38 7.28
C ARG A 289 -0.11 17.50 5.94
N GLN A 290 0.83 16.59 5.65
CA GLN A 290 1.51 16.52 4.34
C GLN A 290 0.50 16.19 3.22
N VAL A 291 -0.39 15.23 3.43
CA VAL A 291 -1.47 14.89 2.47
C VAL A 291 -2.29 16.14 2.11
N ARG A 292 -2.69 16.95 3.10
CA ARG A 292 -3.43 18.20 2.81
C ARG A 292 -2.64 19.19 1.96
N LEU A 293 -1.32 19.28 2.17
CA LEU A 293 -0.45 20.12 1.35
C LEU A 293 -0.43 19.60 -0.09
N VAL A 294 -0.21 18.29 -0.27
CA VAL A 294 -0.17 17.66 -1.59
C VAL A 294 -1.51 17.81 -2.32
N GLU A 295 -2.64 17.58 -1.62
CA GLU A 295 -3.97 17.82 -2.20
C GLU A 295 -4.17 19.28 -2.62
N SER A 296 -3.61 20.25 -1.89
CA SER A 296 -3.66 21.66 -2.28
C SER A 296 -2.85 21.94 -3.54
N ILE A 297 -1.70 21.28 -3.72
CA ILE A 297 -0.90 21.35 -4.95
C ILE A 297 -1.69 20.77 -6.12
N LYS A 298 -2.22 19.55 -5.95
CA LYS A 298 -3.04 18.86 -6.95
C LYS A 298 -4.23 19.71 -7.38
N GLN A 299 -4.99 20.25 -6.44
CA GLN A 299 -6.17 21.09 -6.76
C GLN A 299 -5.82 22.30 -7.61
N ARG A 300 -4.60 22.81 -7.47
CA ARG A 300 -4.12 23.95 -8.25
C ARG A 300 -3.65 23.58 -9.66
N LEU A 301 -2.93 22.45 -9.80
CA LEU A 301 -2.19 22.10 -11.02
C LEU A 301 -2.92 21.06 -11.88
N SER A 302 -3.49 20.02 -11.23
CA SER A 302 -4.14 18.90 -11.93
C SER A 302 -5.29 18.34 -11.09
N PRO A 303 -6.41 19.07 -10.94
CA PRO A 303 -7.51 18.71 -10.04
C PRO A 303 -8.23 17.41 -10.41
N GLY A 304 -8.07 16.94 -11.66
CA GLY A 304 -8.65 15.67 -12.13
C GLY A 304 -7.82 14.43 -11.84
N THR A 305 -6.57 14.59 -11.39
CA THR A 305 -5.67 13.47 -11.08
C THR A 305 -6.07 12.79 -9.79
N GLU A 306 -6.11 11.46 -9.78
CA GLU A 306 -6.38 10.66 -8.59
C GLU A 306 -5.18 10.65 -7.65
N THR A 307 -5.42 10.57 -6.32
CA THR A 307 -4.39 10.43 -5.30
C THR A 307 -4.41 9.03 -4.70
N HIS A 308 -3.32 8.31 -4.82
CA HIS A 308 -3.14 6.99 -4.25
C HIS A 308 -2.09 7.03 -3.13
N ILE A 309 -2.47 6.62 -1.92
CA ILE A 309 -1.53 6.34 -0.83
C ILE A 309 -1.38 4.82 -0.81
N ASN A 310 -0.62 4.28 -1.73
CA ASN A 310 -0.64 2.87 -2.07
C ASN A 310 0.32 1.99 -1.25
N GLU A 311 1.07 2.62 -0.32
CA GLU A 311 1.78 1.93 0.75
C GLU A 311 1.57 2.66 2.08
N VAL A 312 0.77 2.06 2.95
CA VAL A 312 0.54 2.53 4.31
C VAL A 312 0.85 1.41 5.29
N GLY A 313 1.73 1.69 6.24
CA GLY A 313 2.11 0.67 7.20
C GLY A 313 2.84 1.19 8.42
N THR A 314 3.44 0.25 9.13
CA THR A 314 4.33 0.49 10.26
C THR A 314 5.54 -0.41 10.14
N PHE A 315 6.67 0.03 10.67
CA PHE A 315 7.89 -0.76 10.77
C PHE A 315 8.20 -1.14 12.22
N THR A 316 8.87 -2.26 12.39
CA THR A 316 9.57 -2.61 13.63
C THR A 316 10.94 -1.96 13.65
N PRO A 317 11.64 -1.92 14.80
CA PRO A 317 13.05 -1.54 14.85
C PRO A 317 13.92 -2.47 14.01
N ASP A 318 15.00 -1.91 13.46
CA ASP A 318 16.03 -2.69 12.79
C ASP A 318 15.48 -3.61 11.69
N LEU A 319 14.96 -3.01 10.64
CA LEU A 319 14.27 -3.67 9.53
C LEU A 319 15.08 -4.79 8.85
N MET A 320 16.41 -4.74 9.00
CA MET A 320 17.35 -5.69 8.40
C MET A 320 17.73 -6.82 9.35
N ASN A 321 17.17 -6.85 10.57
CA ASN A 321 17.51 -7.88 11.54
C ASN A 321 16.87 -9.23 11.12
N PRO A 322 17.66 -10.32 10.96
CA PRO A 322 17.11 -11.63 10.67
C PRO A 322 16.35 -12.27 11.85
N GLU A 323 16.50 -11.72 13.05
CA GLU A 323 15.84 -12.16 14.28
C GLU A 323 15.05 -10.99 14.89
N PRO A 324 13.93 -10.57 14.24
CA PRO A 324 13.17 -9.42 14.71
C PRO A 324 12.50 -9.68 16.05
N ASP A 325 12.60 -8.70 16.94
CA ASP A 325 11.86 -8.67 18.21
C ASP A 325 10.61 -7.79 18.04
N ALA A 326 9.55 -8.38 17.50
CA ALA A 326 8.25 -7.74 17.38
C ALA A 326 7.32 -8.25 18.49
N PRO A 327 6.95 -7.42 19.47
CA PRO A 327 5.97 -7.80 20.49
C PRO A 327 4.66 -8.29 19.86
N GLU A 328 4.00 -9.29 20.47
CA GLU A 328 2.76 -9.87 19.94
C GLU A 328 1.68 -8.79 19.69
N ASP A 329 1.59 -7.80 20.59
CA ASP A 329 0.66 -6.68 20.51
C ASP A 329 0.93 -5.71 19.34
N TYR A 330 2.13 -5.77 18.74
CA TYR A 330 2.53 -4.93 17.62
C TYR A 330 1.57 -5.03 16.44
N TRP A 331 1.10 -6.23 16.10
CA TRP A 331 0.22 -6.42 14.94
C TRP A 331 -1.15 -5.78 15.14
N ALA A 332 -1.67 -5.77 16.38
CA ALA A 332 -2.91 -5.07 16.71
C ALA A 332 -2.70 -3.54 16.68
N LEU A 333 -1.59 -3.03 17.24
CA LEU A 333 -1.21 -1.61 17.13
C LEU A 333 -1.08 -1.19 15.67
N SER A 334 -0.39 -1.97 14.85
CA SER A 334 -0.23 -1.72 13.41
C SER A 334 -1.60 -1.67 12.68
N GLY A 335 -2.49 -2.62 12.99
CA GLY A 335 -3.86 -2.63 12.48
C GLY A 335 -4.66 -1.38 12.87
N ALA A 336 -4.52 -0.93 14.11
CA ALA A 336 -5.16 0.29 14.63
C ALA A 336 -4.65 1.55 13.91
N VAL A 337 -3.33 1.66 13.67
CA VAL A 337 -2.73 2.79 12.92
C VAL A 337 -3.25 2.83 11.49
N VAL A 338 -3.30 1.66 10.81
CA VAL A 338 -3.84 1.54 9.44
C VAL A 338 -5.31 1.95 9.40
N ALA A 339 -6.13 1.45 10.32
CA ALA A 339 -7.56 1.78 10.39
C ALA A 339 -7.80 3.29 10.64
N TYR A 340 -7.00 3.88 11.53
CA TYR A 340 -7.01 5.31 11.78
C TYR A 340 -6.67 6.11 10.52
N LEU A 341 -5.55 5.80 9.87
CA LEU A 341 -5.12 6.48 8.65
C LEU A 341 -6.14 6.34 7.53
N TRP A 342 -6.62 5.12 7.25
CA TRP A 342 -7.62 4.89 6.22
C TRP A 342 -8.86 5.76 6.44
N SER A 343 -9.39 5.77 7.66
CA SER A 343 -10.56 6.58 8.01
C SER A 343 -10.34 8.07 7.75
N ARG A 344 -9.18 8.60 8.16
CA ARG A 344 -8.81 10.01 7.98
C ARG A 344 -8.55 10.37 6.52
N LEU A 345 -7.91 9.49 5.76
CA LEU A 345 -7.67 9.64 4.32
C LEU A 345 -8.98 9.59 3.53
N THR A 346 -9.89 8.70 3.91
CA THR A 346 -11.26 8.65 3.35
C THR A 346 -12.00 9.97 3.56
N ALA A 347 -11.92 10.53 4.76
CA ALA A 347 -12.54 11.82 5.06
C ALA A 347 -11.87 13.01 4.31
N LEU A 348 -10.63 12.85 3.82
CA LEU A 348 -9.94 13.80 2.94
C LEU A 348 -10.28 13.59 1.45
N GLY A 349 -10.98 12.52 1.09
CA GLY A 349 -11.35 12.21 -0.29
C GLY A 349 -10.21 11.62 -1.12
N ILE A 350 -9.30 10.88 -0.49
CA ILE A 350 -8.25 10.12 -1.19
C ILE A 350 -8.89 8.98 -2.00
N ASP A 351 -8.37 8.70 -3.20
CA ASP A 351 -8.95 7.74 -4.13
C ASP A 351 -8.62 6.28 -3.75
N LEU A 352 -7.38 6.02 -3.32
CA LEU A 352 -6.92 4.69 -2.96
C LEU A 352 -6.00 4.71 -1.74
N VAL A 353 -6.19 3.75 -0.83
CA VAL A 353 -5.30 3.46 0.29
C VAL A 353 -4.88 1.99 0.23
N GLY A 354 -3.58 1.75 0.05
CA GLY A 354 -2.98 0.41 0.00
C GLY A 354 -2.22 0.09 1.27
N VAL A 355 -2.57 -1.02 1.91
CA VAL A 355 -1.86 -1.48 3.11
C VAL A 355 -0.65 -2.31 2.69
N ALA A 356 0.52 -1.86 3.04
CA ALA A 356 1.78 -2.53 2.78
C ALA A 356 2.25 -3.29 4.03
N GLU A 357 2.82 -4.45 3.88
CA GLU A 357 2.95 -5.29 2.68
C GLU A 357 2.14 -6.57 2.87
N PHE A 358 1.76 -7.24 1.79
CA PHE A 358 1.06 -8.51 1.93
C PHE A 358 1.91 -9.57 2.65
N ILE A 359 3.19 -9.65 2.29
CA ILE A 359 4.18 -10.50 2.95
C ILE A 359 5.56 -9.87 2.90
N ASP A 360 6.28 -9.97 4.01
CA ASP A 360 7.72 -9.75 4.14
C ASP A 360 8.34 -10.88 4.96
N TYR A 361 9.60 -10.78 5.34
CA TYR A 361 10.26 -11.79 6.17
C TYR A 361 11.50 -11.23 6.86
N PRO A 362 12.05 -11.91 7.89
CA PRO A 362 13.24 -11.47 8.61
C PRO A 362 14.42 -11.14 7.69
N GLY A 363 15.08 -10.01 7.94
CA GLY A 363 16.13 -9.46 7.08
C GLY A 363 15.62 -8.65 5.88
N MET A 364 14.30 -8.52 5.75
CA MET A 364 13.62 -7.80 4.67
C MET A 364 12.35 -7.13 5.19
N ILE A 365 12.44 -5.92 5.77
CA ILE A 365 11.30 -5.07 6.19
C ILE A 365 10.24 -5.80 7.03
N HIS A 366 10.63 -6.67 7.92
CA HIS A 366 9.80 -7.64 8.63
C HIS A 366 8.62 -7.09 9.48
N GLY A 367 8.44 -5.80 9.58
CA GLY A 367 7.35 -5.18 10.35
C GLY A 367 6.11 -4.82 9.53
N ALA A 368 6.15 -4.93 8.21
CA ALA A 368 5.07 -4.49 7.33
C ALA A 368 4.07 -5.60 6.96
N SER A 369 4.36 -6.86 7.23
CA SER A 369 3.60 -8.04 6.78
C SER A 369 2.15 -8.11 7.27
N LEU A 370 1.25 -8.58 6.41
CA LEU A 370 -0.12 -8.98 6.76
C LEU A 370 -0.21 -10.45 7.19
N LEU A 371 0.78 -11.26 6.84
CA LEU A 371 0.84 -12.69 7.16
C LEU A 371 2.06 -12.98 8.03
N ASP A 372 1.98 -14.02 8.82
CA ASP A 372 3.16 -14.61 9.45
C ASP A 372 4.04 -15.26 8.38
N TRP A 373 5.29 -14.84 8.27
CA TRP A 373 6.21 -15.26 7.20
C TRP A 373 6.69 -16.71 7.30
N ASN A 374 6.50 -17.38 8.45
CA ASN A 374 6.84 -18.79 8.64
C ASN A 374 5.67 -19.71 8.34
N THR A 375 4.46 -19.30 8.69
CA THR A 375 3.27 -20.16 8.66
C THR A 375 2.28 -19.80 7.55
N GLY A 376 2.36 -18.57 7.01
CA GLY A 376 1.39 -18.01 6.07
C GLY A 376 0.04 -17.65 6.70
N GLU A 377 -0.08 -17.71 8.03
CA GLU A 377 -1.32 -17.37 8.72
C GLU A 377 -1.49 -15.85 8.81
N PRO A 378 -2.72 -15.34 8.60
CA PRO A 378 -3.04 -13.92 8.79
C PRO A 378 -2.79 -13.45 10.22
N ASN A 379 -2.13 -12.28 10.39
CA ASN A 379 -1.95 -11.63 11.67
C ASN A 379 -3.09 -10.63 12.00
N ALA A 380 -3.04 -9.97 13.16
CA ALA A 380 -4.07 -9.02 13.59
C ALA A 380 -4.23 -7.83 12.63
N ARG A 381 -3.16 -7.39 11.96
CA ARG A 381 -3.21 -6.33 10.93
C ARG A 381 -4.03 -6.74 9.70
N TYR A 382 -3.85 -7.98 9.21
CA TYR A 382 -4.70 -8.54 8.17
C TYR A 382 -6.17 -8.57 8.61
N ARG A 383 -6.42 -8.99 9.86
CA ARG A 383 -7.78 -9.09 10.40
C ARG A 383 -8.45 -7.71 10.51
N ALA A 384 -7.70 -6.68 10.90
CA ALA A 384 -8.19 -5.31 10.91
C ALA A 384 -8.50 -4.82 9.47
N LEU A 385 -7.61 -5.06 8.50
CA LEU A 385 -7.86 -4.75 7.09
C LEU A 385 -9.11 -5.46 6.56
N LYS A 386 -9.25 -6.77 6.83
CA LYS A 386 -10.43 -7.55 6.44
C LYS A 386 -11.70 -7.01 7.06
N LEU A 387 -11.67 -6.63 8.34
CA LEU A 387 -12.81 -6.03 9.04
C LEU A 387 -13.25 -4.72 8.36
N LEU A 388 -12.31 -3.88 7.94
CA LEU A 388 -12.63 -2.65 7.20
C LEU A 388 -13.25 -2.95 5.84
N LEU A 389 -12.65 -3.86 5.07
CA LEU A 389 -13.12 -4.25 3.73
C LEU A 389 -14.53 -4.86 3.76
N ASP A 390 -14.87 -5.62 4.79
CA ASP A 390 -16.18 -6.27 4.93
C ASP A 390 -17.30 -5.27 5.31
N ASN A 391 -16.93 -4.08 5.78
CA ASN A 391 -17.90 -3.14 6.33
C ASN A 391 -18.02 -1.82 5.59
N PHE A 392 -16.99 -1.40 4.86
CA PHE A 392 -16.89 -0.08 4.24
C PHE A 392 -16.40 -0.15 2.80
N GLY A 393 -16.77 0.85 2.00
CA GLY A 393 -16.31 0.92 0.62
C GLY A 393 -16.62 2.24 -0.09
N PRO A 394 -16.23 2.36 -1.36
CA PRO A 394 -16.65 3.46 -2.20
C PRO A 394 -18.18 3.55 -2.28
N GLY A 395 -18.71 4.79 -2.24
CA GLY A 395 -20.14 5.07 -2.22
C GLY A 395 -20.73 5.28 -0.83
N ASP A 396 -20.05 4.88 0.24
CA ASP A 396 -20.51 5.16 1.60
C ASP A 396 -20.46 6.67 1.89
N THR A 397 -21.48 7.20 2.54
CA THR A 397 -21.43 8.56 3.06
C THR A 397 -20.71 8.58 4.40
N VAL A 398 -19.76 9.50 4.55
CA VAL A 398 -18.96 9.69 5.77
C VAL A 398 -19.65 10.74 6.65
N HIS A 399 -19.82 10.42 7.93
CA HIS A 399 -20.47 11.28 8.91
C HIS A 399 -19.52 11.56 10.07
N ARG A 400 -19.66 12.73 10.66
CA ARG A 400 -18.89 13.08 11.84
C ARG A 400 -19.32 12.23 13.03
N ALA A 401 -18.35 11.54 13.63
CA ALA A 401 -18.52 10.89 14.94
C ALA A 401 -17.53 11.50 15.93
N THR A 402 -17.82 11.39 17.21
CA THR A 402 -16.95 11.86 18.29
C THR A 402 -17.00 10.89 19.46
N ALA A 403 -15.82 10.44 19.91
CA ALA A 403 -15.63 9.63 21.11
C ALA A 403 -14.94 10.50 22.18
N SER A 404 -15.68 11.43 22.80
CA SER A 404 -15.13 12.40 23.75
C SER A 404 -16.18 12.86 24.74
N PRO A 405 -15.81 13.08 26.03
CA PRO A 405 -16.71 13.65 27.03
C PRO A 405 -17.00 15.14 26.79
N VAL A 406 -16.21 15.80 25.97
CA VAL A 406 -16.37 17.22 25.62
C VAL A 406 -16.64 17.31 24.13
N PRO A 407 -17.79 17.88 23.71
CA PRO A 407 -18.07 18.10 22.28
C PRO A 407 -16.94 18.88 21.61
N ASP A 408 -16.58 18.47 20.38
CA ASP A 408 -15.54 19.10 19.56
C ASP A 408 -14.10 19.05 20.12
N ALA A 409 -13.87 18.35 21.25
CA ALA A 409 -12.51 18.12 21.74
C ALA A 409 -11.75 17.14 20.83
N PRO A 410 -10.41 17.27 20.73
CA PRO A 410 -9.60 16.30 20.01
C PRO A 410 -9.77 14.88 20.57
N GLU A 411 -9.92 13.90 19.69
CA GLU A 411 -9.97 12.48 20.06
C GLU A 411 -8.55 11.98 20.37
N THR A 412 -8.20 11.97 21.64
CA THR A 412 -6.87 11.55 22.09
C THR A 412 -6.77 10.05 22.42
N THR A 413 -7.89 9.45 22.79
CA THR A 413 -7.95 8.07 23.31
C THR A 413 -8.55 7.12 22.30
N VAL A 414 -9.73 7.42 21.79
CA VAL A 414 -10.46 6.64 20.80
C VAL A 414 -10.77 7.54 19.61
N HIS A 415 -10.37 7.10 18.41
CA HIS A 415 -10.83 7.71 17.17
C HIS A 415 -12.18 7.11 16.78
N SER A 416 -13.08 7.95 16.26
CA SER A 416 -14.37 7.53 15.75
C SER A 416 -14.70 8.16 14.41
N GLN A 417 -15.33 7.37 13.52
CA GLN A 417 -15.84 7.82 12.23
C GLN A 417 -17.09 7.01 11.88
N ALA A 418 -18.13 7.68 11.43
CA ALA A 418 -19.37 6.99 11.05
C ALA A 418 -19.56 6.96 9.53
N PHE A 419 -20.22 5.90 9.06
CA PHE A 419 -20.48 5.63 7.65
C PHE A 419 -21.91 5.15 7.47
N ALA A 420 -22.53 5.56 6.35
CA ALA A 420 -23.78 4.99 5.90
C ALA A 420 -23.66 4.52 4.46
N SER A 421 -23.95 3.23 4.23
CA SER A 421 -23.92 2.67 2.88
C SER A 421 -25.06 3.20 2.02
N PRO A 422 -24.99 3.09 0.68
CA PRO A 422 -26.08 3.46 -0.23
C PRO A 422 -27.42 2.76 0.11
N GLU A 423 -27.37 1.55 0.69
CA GLU A 423 -28.55 0.79 1.14
C GLU A 423 -29.04 1.23 2.54
N GLY A 424 -28.43 2.25 3.14
CA GLY A 424 -28.82 2.80 4.44
C GLY A 424 -28.28 2.03 5.65
N ARG A 425 -27.34 1.10 5.48
CA ARG A 425 -26.66 0.44 6.60
C ARG A 425 -25.74 1.42 7.30
N ARG A 426 -25.89 1.59 8.61
CA ARG A 426 -25.07 2.51 9.42
C ARG A 426 -24.03 1.75 10.21
N ARG A 427 -22.80 2.23 10.19
CA ARG A 427 -21.64 1.66 10.88
C ARG A 427 -20.83 2.77 11.54
N ILE A 428 -20.23 2.47 12.69
CA ILE A 428 -19.29 3.37 13.36
C ILE A 428 -17.95 2.62 13.49
N LEU A 429 -16.92 3.13 12.85
CA LEU A 429 -15.55 2.69 13.08
C LEU A 429 -15.05 3.33 14.38
N LEU A 430 -14.45 2.52 15.24
CA LEU A 430 -13.77 2.92 16.46
C LEU A 430 -12.35 2.38 16.45
N VAL A 431 -11.38 3.22 16.82
CA VAL A 431 -9.98 2.82 16.97
C VAL A 431 -9.49 3.23 18.36
N ASN A 432 -9.23 2.25 19.21
CA ASN A 432 -8.57 2.50 20.48
C ASN A 432 -7.07 2.69 20.26
N LYS A 433 -6.55 3.88 20.54
CA LYS A 433 -5.13 4.23 20.33
C LYS A 433 -4.22 3.86 21.50
N ASN A 434 -4.77 3.24 22.54
CA ASN A 434 -4.07 2.97 23.79
C ASN A 434 -3.80 1.50 24.04
N PRO A 435 -2.75 1.19 24.82
CA PRO A 435 -2.45 -0.18 25.27
C PRO A 435 -3.36 -0.67 26.41
N HIS A 436 -4.46 0.05 26.69
CA HIS A 436 -5.40 -0.27 27.76
C HIS A 436 -6.81 -0.36 27.23
N PRO A 437 -7.67 -1.18 27.83
CA PRO A 437 -9.09 -1.19 27.51
C PRO A 437 -9.73 0.17 27.80
N VAL A 438 -10.66 0.57 26.93
CA VAL A 438 -11.40 1.81 27.05
C VAL A 438 -12.90 1.54 26.97
N PRO A 439 -13.69 1.83 28.03
CA PRO A 439 -15.13 1.72 27.98
C PRO A 439 -15.72 2.87 27.17
N VAL A 440 -16.63 2.53 26.25
CA VAL A 440 -17.38 3.49 25.43
C VAL A 440 -18.89 3.28 25.62
N ASN A 441 -19.64 4.36 25.43
CA ASN A 441 -21.10 4.35 25.53
C ASN A 441 -21.69 5.04 24.30
N PHE A 442 -22.50 4.33 23.53
CA PHE A 442 -23.16 4.83 22.34
C PHE A 442 -24.45 5.57 22.67
N THR A 443 -24.62 6.75 22.07
CA THR A 443 -25.90 7.47 22.10
C THR A 443 -26.92 6.90 21.11
N ASP A 444 -26.42 6.27 20.05
CA ASP A 444 -27.23 5.56 19.07
C ASP A 444 -27.53 4.12 19.52
N PRO A 445 -28.61 3.48 19.06
CA PRO A 445 -28.89 2.08 19.34
C PRO A 445 -27.92 1.20 18.54
N VAL A 446 -26.85 0.74 19.17
CA VAL A 446 -25.90 -0.22 18.59
C VAL A 446 -26.32 -1.63 18.95
N ALA A 447 -26.48 -2.50 17.95
CA ALA A 447 -26.89 -3.90 18.14
C ALA A 447 -25.72 -4.81 18.47
N ALA A 448 -24.59 -4.62 17.78
CA ALA A 448 -23.40 -5.46 17.93
C ALA A 448 -22.15 -4.68 17.55
N ILE A 449 -21.00 -5.21 17.98
CA ILE A 449 -19.67 -4.69 17.61
C ILE A 449 -18.78 -5.87 17.19
N ASP A 450 -18.11 -5.72 16.06
CA ASP A 450 -17.09 -6.64 15.57
C ASP A 450 -15.71 -6.02 15.88
N THR A 451 -14.82 -6.76 16.55
CA THR A 451 -13.55 -6.21 17.08
C THR A 451 -12.36 -7.10 16.75
N VAL A 452 -11.25 -6.47 16.39
CA VAL A 452 -9.91 -7.03 16.35
C VAL A 452 -9.03 -6.22 17.30
N ASP A 453 -8.38 -6.86 18.25
CA ASP A 453 -7.52 -6.23 19.25
C ASP A 453 -6.44 -7.21 19.73
N THR A 454 -5.66 -6.86 20.77
CA THR A 454 -4.62 -7.73 21.30
C THR A 454 -5.19 -9.05 21.89
N THR A 455 -6.45 -9.04 22.35
CA THR A 455 -7.09 -10.24 22.90
C THR A 455 -7.56 -11.22 21.83
N THR A 456 -7.81 -10.75 20.63
CA THR A 456 -8.13 -11.59 19.47
C THR A 456 -6.87 -12.16 18.81
N GLY A 457 -5.71 -11.51 19.02
CA GLY A 457 -4.45 -11.89 18.40
C GLY A 457 -4.60 -11.99 16.86
N SER A 458 -4.11 -13.07 16.28
CA SER A 458 -4.24 -13.40 14.85
C SER A 458 -5.61 -14.01 14.46
N GLY A 459 -6.50 -14.23 15.42
CA GLY A 459 -7.84 -14.77 15.19
C GLY A 459 -8.74 -13.81 14.38
N PRO A 460 -9.85 -14.32 13.82
CA PRO A 460 -10.84 -13.48 13.14
C PRO A 460 -11.46 -12.47 14.10
N ALA A 461 -12.08 -11.41 13.53
CA ALA A 461 -12.83 -10.44 14.33
C ALA A 461 -13.89 -11.14 15.20
N VAL A 462 -13.98 -10.70 16.47
CA VAL A 462 -14.94 -11.25 17.44
C VAL A 462 -16.15 -10.36 17.51
N ARG A 463 -17.33 -10.95 17.26
CA ARG A 463 -18.61 -10.27 17.38
C ARG A 463 -19.13 -10.35 18.81
N LYS A 464 -19.56 -9.22 19.36
CA LYS A 464 -20.24 -9.11 20.65
C LYS A 464 -21.54 -8.34 20.50
N GLU A 465 -22.62 -8.82 21.10
CA GLU A 465 -23.85 -8.05 21.23
C GLU A 465 -23.65 -6.91 22.22
N VAL A 466 -24.18 -5.73 21.90
CA VAL A 466 -24.10 -4.55 22.76
C VAL A 466 -25.35 -4.44 23.62
N THR A 467 -25.16 -4.52 24.91
CA THR A 467 -26.27 -4.40 25.89
C THR A 467 -26.17 -3.05 26.58
N ASN A 468 -27.31 -2.31 26.65
CA ASN A 468 -27.39 -0.98 27.29
C ASN A 468 -26.48 0.08 26.65
N GLY A 469 -26.02 -0.10 25.40
CA GLY A 469 -25.17 0.86 24.70
C GLY A 469 -23.72 0.90 25.18
N GLU A 470 -23.32 0.08 26.14
CA GLU A 470 -21.97 0.07 26.68
C GLU A 470 -21.13 -1.10 26.15
N VAL A 471 -19.85 -0.83 25.84
CA VAL A 471 -18.88 -1.84 25.47
C VAL A 471 -17.47 -1.40 25.88
N GLU A 472 -16.61 -2.35 26.18
CA GLU A 472 -15.20 -2.13 26.40
C GLU A 472 -14.41 -2.47 25.13
N LEU A 473 -13.69 -1.48 24.59
CA LEU A 473 -12.75 -1.66 23.50
C LEU A 473 -11.43 -2.16 24.09
N GLY A 474 -10.95 -3.33 23.65
CA GLY A 474 -9.66 -3.87 24.07
C GLY A 474 -8.47 -2.98 23.64
N PRO A 475 -7.24 -3.30 24.09
CA PRO A 475 -6.02 -2.59 23.69
C PRO A 475 -5.87 -2.59 22.16
N PHE A 476 -5.56 -1.42 21.58
CA PHE A 476 -5.37 -1.24 20.14
C PHE A 476 -6.53 -1.76 19.27
N ALA A 477 -7.76 -1.76 19.81
CA ALA A 477 -8.91 -2.28 19.09
C ALA A 477 -9.18 -1.50 17.81
N THR A 478 -9.33 -2.21 16.71
CA THR A 478 -10.07 -1.78 15.52
C THR A 478 -11.45 -2.43 15.60
N ALA A 479 -12.50 -1.63 15.70
CA ALA A 479 -13.84 -2.13 15.95
C ALA A 479 -14.88 -1.46 15.04
N VAL A 480 -15.89 -2.23 14.62
CA VAL A 480 -17.01 -1.74 13.82
C VAL A 480 -18.30 -1.99 14.56
N ALA A 481 -18.95 -0.92 15.02
CA ALA A 481 -20.25 -0.97 15.65
C ALA A 481 -21.37 -0.93 14.61
N VAL A 482 -22.29 -1.88 14.70
CA VAL A 482 -23.47 -2.01 13.85
C VAL A 482 -24.63 -1.24 14.49
N VAL A 483 -25.03 -0.14 13.86
CA VAL A 483 -26.17 0.65 14.34
C VAL A 483 -27.45 -0.08 13.98
N GLY A 484 -28.28 -0.40 14.98
CA GLY A 484 -29.59 -0.98 14.78
C GLY A 484 -30.53 -0.02 14.03
N SER A 485 -31.51 -0.55 13.30
CA SER A 485 -32.64 0.28 12.89
C SER A 485 -33.33 0.78 14.18
N ALA A 486 -33.57 2.09 14.27
CA ALA A 486 -34.54 2.55 15.27
C ALA A 486 -35.79 1.69 15.07
N ALA A 487 -36.16 0.96 16.11
CA ALA A 487 -37.46 0.28 16.06
C ALA A 487 -38.49 1.39 15.89
N ASP A 488 -39.26 1.35 14.75
CA ASP A 488 -40.43 2.18 14.53
C ASP A 488 -41.45 1.99 15.64
#